data_c279fb09f416aedd9e42f9360e0295f1
#
_entry.id   c279fb09f416aedd9e42f9360e0295f1
#
_cell.length_a   1.000
_cell.length_b   1.000
_cell.length_c   1.000
_cell.angle_alpha   90.00
_cell.angle_beta   90.00
_cell.angle_gamma   90.00
#
_symmetry.space_group_name_H-M   'P 1'
#
loop_
_entity.id
_entity.type
_entity.pdbx_description
1 polymer ?
#
loop_
_entity_poly.entity_id
_entity_poly.type
_entity_poly.pdbx_seq_one_letter_code
_entity_poly.pdbx_strand_id
1 'polypeptide(L)'
;MINYVMSMSTQIFSGHLGNLELAAASLGNTGIQIFAYGLMLGMGSAVETLCGQAYGAHKYDMLGVYLQRSTILLMATGVPLAIIYAFSRPLLVLIGESQDIAKAASIFVYGLIPQIFAYAANFPIQKFLQAQSIVAPSAYISTATLVVHLVMSWLAVYKLGLGLLGASLILSLSWWIIVVAQFVYIVTSERCRHTWAGFSLRAFSGLPEFLKLSTASAVMLCLETWYFQVLVLIAGLLKNPELALDSLSICLTISGWVFMIAVGFNAAASVRVSNELGAGNPKSAAFSVVIVTTLSFILSVIIAIVILCFRDKISYIFTEGEIVAQAVSDLCPLLAVTLILNGIQPVLSGVAVGCGWQAFVAYVNVGCYYIVGVPLGVLLGFVFDLGAKGIWTGMIGGTFMQTVILLWVTFRTDWNKEVAAAQQRLDKWDDKKKPLLANQK
;
A
#
# COMPACT_ATOMS: atom_id res chain seq x y z
N MET A 1 9.31 2.65 -4.03
CA MET A 1 10.11 2.23 -5.19
C MET A 1 11.21 1.22 -4.82
N ILE A 2 12.21 1.57 -4.03
CA ILE A 2 13.38 0.70 -3.74
C ILE A 2 12.97 -0.69 -3.25
N ASN A 3 12.05 -0.77 -2.30
CA ASN A 3 11.57 -2.04 -1.77
C ASN A 3 10.83 -2.91 -2.81
N TYR A 4 10.18 -2.28 -3.79
CA TYR A 4 9.57 -2.99 -4.91
C TYR A 4 10.64 -3.62 -5.83
N VAL A 5 11.76 -2.90 -6.04
CA VAL A 5 12.91 -3.42 -6.81
C VAL A 5 13.51 -4.67 -6.14
N MET A 6 13.54 -4.76 -4.81
CA MET A 6 13.98 -5.98 -4.10
C MET A 6 13.09 -7.18 -4.44
N SER A 7 11.78 -7.02 -4.40
CA SER A 7 10.84 -8.09 -4.77
C SER A 7 10.95 -8.49 -6.23
N MET A 8 11.08 -7.52 -7.14
CA MET A 8 11.30 -7.80 -8.56
C MET A 8 12.63 -8.53 -8.82
N SER A 9 13.71 -8.09 -8.18
CA SER A 9 15.01 -8.76 -8.33
C SER A 9 14.97 -10.22 -7.85
N THR A 10 14.25 -10.51 -6.77
CA THR A 10 14.03 -11.89 -6.31
C THR A 10 13.31 -12.74 -7.36
N GLN A 11 12.30 -12.18 -8.05
CA GLN A 11 11.63 -12.88 -9.15
C GLN A 11 12.58 -13.12 -10.32
N ILE A 12 13.39 -12.13 -10.69
CA ILE A 12 14.39 -12.26 -11.77
C ILE A 12 15.39 -13.37 -11.43
N PHE A 13 15.95 -13.39 -10.23
CA PHE A 13 16.87 -14.46 -9.79
C PHE A 13 16.18 -15.83 -9.80
N SER A 14 14.92 -15.92 -9.39
CA SER A 14 14.14 -17.16 -9.43
C SER A 14 13.87 -17.61 -10.88
N GLY A 15 13.65 -16.67 -11.81
CA GLY A 15 13.47 -16.97 -13.23
C GLY A 15 14.69 -17.59 -13.91
N HIS A 16 15.88 -17.28 -13.42
CA HIS A 16 17.11 -17.93 -13.93
C HIS A 16 17.31 -19.37 -13.42
N LEU A 17 16.53 -19.83 -12.45
CA LEU A 17 16.49 -21.23 -12.01
C LEU A 17 15.66 -22.10 -12.95
N GLY A 18 14.61 -21.54 -13.56
CA GLY A 18 13.71 -22.23 -14.48
C GLY A 18 12.34 -21.57 -14.60
N ASN A 19 11.55 -22.04 -15.56
CA ASN A 19 10.20 -21.51 -15.81
C ASN A 19 9.23 -21.86 -14.67
N LEU A 20 9.35 -23.05 -14.09
CA LEU A 20 8.54 -23.46 -12.93
C LEU A 20 8.84 -22.59 -11.71
N GLU A 21 10.12 -22.31 -11.47
CA GLU A 21 10.58 -21.47 -10.38
C GLU A 21 10.15 -20.02 -10.55
N LEU A 22 10.17 -19.50 -11.77
CA LEU A 22 9.64 -18.16 -12.08
C LEU A 22 8.14 -18.07 -11.82
N ALA A 23 7.37 -19.04 -12.29
CA ALA A 23 5.93 -19.11 -12.05
C ALA A 23 5.60 -19.21 -10.56
N ALA A 24 6.35 -20.04 -9.82
CA ALA A 24 6.21 -20.22 -8.39
C ALA A 24 6.54 -18.93 -7.60
N ALA A 25 7.64 -18.27 -7.93
CA ALA A 25 8.05 -17.01 -7.30
C ALA A 25 7.06 -15.87 -7.62
N SER A 26 6.57 -15.81 -8.85
CA SER A 26 5.56 -14.84 -9.27
C SER A 26 4.25 -15.05 -8.51
N LEU A 27 3.75 -16.29 -8.45
CA LEU A 27 2.54 -16.63 -7.70
C LEU A 27 2.69 -16.34 -6.21
N GLY A 28 3.83 -16.68 -5.61
CA GLY A 28 4.11 -16.40 -4.21
C GLY A 28 4.20 -14.90 -3.91
N ASN A 29 4.93 -14.16 -4.72
CA ASN A 29 5.22 -12.74 -4.47
C ASN A 29 4.07 -11.81 -4.91
N THR A 30 3.49 -12.04 -6.07
CA THR A 30 2.43 -11.18 -6.62
C THR A 30 1.02 -11.70 -6.28
N GLY A 31 0.86 -13.03 -6.16
CA GLY A 31 -0.43 -13.63 -5.80
C GLY A 31 -0.70 -13.62 -4.29
N ILE A 32 0.17 -14.27 -3.50
CA ILE A 32 -0.07 -14.48 -2.06
C ILE A 32 0.41 -13.30 -1.22
N GLN A 33 1.63 -12.84 -1.47
CA GLN A 33 2.29 -11.79 -0.68
C GLN A 33 1.55 -10.45 -0.71
N ILE A 34 0.91 -10.09 -1.82
CA ILE A 34 0.22 -8.81 -1.99
C ILE A 34 -0.94 -8.65 -1.00
N PHE A 35 -1.59 -9.76 -0.61
CA PHE A 35 -2.67 -9.73 0.39
C PHE A 35 -2.12 -9.42 1.78
N ALA A 36 -1.05 -10.09 2.19
CA ALA A 36 -0.40 -9.83 3.48
C ALA A 36 0.18 -8.41 3.50
N TYR A 37 0.82 -7.97 2.42
CA TYR A 37 1.34 -6.61 2.28
C TYR A 37 0.23 -5.55 2.43
N GLY A 38 -0.87 -5.69 1.68
CA GLY A 38 -1.99 -4.76 1.72
C GLY A 38 -2.65 -4.69 3.09
N LEU A 39 -2.89 -5.84 3.73
CA LEU A 39 -3.45 -5.91 5.07
C LEU A 39 -2.54 -5.24 6.11
N MET A 40 -1.25 -5.58 6.11
CA MET A 40 -0.28 -5.02 7.05
C MET A 40 -0.06 -3.52 6.84
N LEU A 41 0.03 -3.08 5.59
CA LEU A 41 0.13 -1.65 5.25
C LEU A 41 -1.11 -0.88 5.72
N GLY A 42 -2.29 -1.44 5.47
CA GLY A 42 -3.57 -0.84 5.87
C GLY A 42 -3.69 -0.72 7.38
N MET A 43 -3.41 -1.79 8.11
CA MET A 43 -3.41 -1.75 9.57
C MET A 43 -2.37 -0.79 10.15
N GLY A 44 -1.20 -0.69 9.51
CA GLY A 44 -0.15 0.25 9.90
C GLY A 44 -0.52 1.72 9.72
N SER A 45 -1.48 2.05 8.87
CA SER A 45 -1.86 3.45 8.61
C SER A 45 -2.60 4.14 9.78
N ALA A 46 -3.11 3.37 10.76
CA ALA A 46 -3.66 3.94 11.99
C ALA A 46 -2.60 4.73 12.78
N VAL A 47 -1.35 4.29 12.74
CA VAL A 47 -0.22 5.02 13.35
C VAL A 47 -0.01 6.37 12.69
N GLU A 48 -0.20 6.46 11.38
CA GLU A 48 -0.03 7.69 10.61
C GLU A 48 -0.95 8.80 11.11
N THR A 49 -2.24 8.48 11.32
CA THR A 49 -3.22 9.41 11.88
C THR A 49 -2.83 9.84 13.30
N LEU A 50 -2.60 8.87 14.18
CA LEU A 50 -2.40 9.15 15.62
C LEU A 50 -1.04 9.78 15.89
N CYS A 51 0.03 9.29 15.28
CA CYS A 51 1.36 9.89 15.43
C CYS A 51 1.42 11.29 14.81
N GLY A 52 0.81 11.51 13.65
CA GLY A 52 0.78 12.83 13.03
C GLY A 52 0.05 13.86 13.91
N GLN A 53 -1.16 13.52 14.38
CA GLN A 53 -1.93 14.41 15.26
C GLN A 53 -1.23 14.64 16.60
N ALA A 54 -0.64 13.61 17.21
CA ALA A 54 0.11 13.74 18.46
C ALA A 54 1.39 14.57 18.28
N TYR A 55 2.08 14.42 17.15
CA TYR A 55 3.26 15.22 16.85
C TYR A 55 2.92 16.70 16.68
N GLY A 56 1.86 17.02 15.94
CA GLY A 56 1.38 18.38 15.78
C GLY A 56 0.91 19.01 17.11
N ALA A 57 0.32 18.22 18.00
CA ALA A 57 -0.11 18.64 19.32
C ALA A 57 1.03 18.68 20.37
N HIS A 58 2.27 18.45 19.97
CA HIS A 58 3.45 18.37 20.87
C HIS A 58 3.35 17.29 21.96
N LYS A 59 2.49 16.27 21.77
CA LYS A 59 2.38 15.11 22.67
C LYS A 59 3.37 14.01 22.28
N TYR A 60 4.66 14.36 22.31
CA TYR A 60 5.75 13.53 21.78
C TYR A 60 5.90 12.17 22.46
N ASP A 61 5.61 12.08 23.75
CA ASP A 61 5.69 10.84 24.54
C ASP A 61 4.68 9.77 24.09
N MET A 62 3.60 10.17 23.40
CA MET A 62 2.60 9.24 22.90
C MET A 62 3.01 8.56 21.58
N LEU A 63 3.92 9.15 20.81
CA LEU A 63 4.30 8.59 19.49
C LEU A 63 4.91 7.20 19.64
N GLY A 64 5.85 7.03 20.58
CA GLY A 64 6.47 5.73 20.87
C GLY A 64 5.47 4.69 21.38
N VAL A 65 4.44 5.11 22.12
CA VAL A 65 3.37 4.23 22.58
C VAL A 65 2.50 3.77 21.41
N TYR A 66 2.14 4.67 20.49
CA TYR A 66 1.37 4.30 19.27
C TYR A 66 2.16 3.36 18.35
N LEU A 67 3.45 3.60 18.18
CA LEU A 67 4.35 2.69 17.45
C LEU A 67 4.28 1.28 18.04
N GLN A 68 4.43 1.16 19.36
CA GLN A 68 4.42 -0.14 20.06
C GLN A 68 3.04 -0.81 19.98
N ARG A 69 1.93 -0.08 20.20
CA ARG A 69 0.56 -0.61 20.07
C ARG A 69 0.33 -1.21 18.69
N SER A 70 0.69 -0.48 17.65
CA SER A 70 0.54 -0.97 16.28
C SER A 70 1.39 -2.20 16.03
N THR A 71 2.64 -2.18 16.44
CA THR A 71 3.54 -3.34 16.27
C THR A 71 2.98 -4.58 16.96
N ILE A 72 2.44 -4.47 18.18
CA ILE A 72 1.81 -5.58 18.90
C ILE A 72 0.61 -6.12 18.10
N LEU A 73 -0.27 -5.26 17.62
CA LEU A 73 -1.45 -5.68 16.84
C LEU A 73 -1.07 -6.32 15.50
N LEU A 74 -0.11 -5.74 14.79
CA LEU A 74 0.33 -6.29 13.52
C LEU A 74 1.06 -7.62 13.70
N MET A 75 1.88 -7.76 14.74
CA MET A 75 2.50 -9.05 15.09
C MET A 75 1.45 -10.12 15.41
N ALA A 76 0.40 -9.77 16.17
CA ALA A 76 -0.71 -10.67 16.44
C ALA A 76 -1.48 -11.05 15.16
N THR A 77 -1.69 -10.10 14.23
CA THR A 77 -2.30 -10.34 12.92
C THR A 77 -1.40 -11.18 12.02
N GLY A 78 -0.09 -11.07 12.19
CA GLY A 78 0.90 -11.87 11.46
C GLY A 78 0.78 -13.37 11.73
N VAL A 79 0.32 -13.78 12.92
CA VAL A 79 0.19 -15.20 13.30
C VAL A 79 -0.81 -15.94 12.40
N PRO A 80 -2.08 -15.52 12.24
CA PRO A 80 -3.00 -16.18 11.32
C PRO A 80 -2.52 -16.13 9.86
N LEU A 81 -1.86 -15.06 9.42
CA LEU A 81 -1.27 -15.00 8.09
C LEU A 81 -0.14 -16.02 7.91
N ALA A 82 0.72 -16.19 8.91
CA ALA A 82 1.77 -17.21 8.89
C ALA A 82 1.17 -18.62 8.82
N ILE A 83 0.06 -18.88 9.49
CA ILE A 83 -0.68 -20.16 9.40
C ILE A 83 -1.20 -20.36 7.98
N ILE A 84 -1.81 -19.34 7.35
CA ILE A 84 -2.27 -19.41 5.97
C ILE A 84 -1.10 -19.71 5.02
N TYR A 85 0.06 -19.09 5.23
CA TYR A 85 1.26 -19.35 4.42
C TYR A 85 1.78 -20.78 4.63
N ALA A 86 1.75 -21.31 5.84
CA ALA A 86 2.13 -22.68 6.13
C ALA A 86 1.21 -23.70 5.41
N PHE A 87 -0.06 -23.36 5.20
CA PHE A 87 -1.02 -24.17 4.45
C PHE A 87 -1.20 -23.71 2.98
N SER A 88 -0.25 -22.98 2.44
CA SER A 88 -0.34 -22.44 1.06
C SER A 88 -0.48 -23.53 -0.01
N ARG A 89 0.20 -24.68 0.14
CA ARG A 89 0.11 -25.77 -0.84
C ARG A 89 -1.32 -26.31 -1.03
N PRO A 90 -2.02 -26.77 0.02
CA PRO A 90 -3.41 -27.23 -0.15
C PRO A 90 -4.36 -26.12 -0.62
N LEU A 91 -4.11 -24.86 -0.21
CA LEU A 91 -4.91 -23.71 -0.66
C LEU A 91 -4.74 -23.47 -2.17
N LEU A 92 -3.50 -23.50 -2.68
CA LEU A 92 -3.23 -23.32 -4.12
C LEU A 92 -3.87 -24.43 -4.96
N VAL A 93 -3.78 -25.69 -4.51
CA VAL A 93 -4.44 -26.82 -5.18
C VAL A 93 -5.98 -26.65 -5.16
N LEU A 94 -6.55 -26.17 -4.07
CA LEU A 94 -7.99 -25.92 -3.94
C LEU A 94 -8.48 -24.83 -4.91
N ILE A 95 -7.64 -23.83 -5.20
CA ILE A 95 -7.93 -22.75 -6.16
C ILE A 95 -7.79 -23.22 -7.62
N GLY A 96 -7.18 -24.39 -7.86
CA GLY A 96 -7.05 -24.98 -9.18
C GLY A 96 -5.65 -24.96 -9.79
N GLU A 97 -4.63 -24.59 -8.99
CA GLU A 97 -3.24 -24.65 -9.45
C GLU A 97 -2.75 -26.10 -9.60
N SER A 98 -1.84 -26.32 -10.54
CA SER A 98 -1.24 -27.65 -10.74
C SER A 98 -0.42 -28.07 -9.51
N GLN A 99 -0.30 -29.38 -9.27
CA GLN A 99 0.45 -29.92 -8.12
C GLN A 99 1.91 -29.47 -8.10
N ASP A 100 2.54 -29.35 -9.27
CA ASP A 100 3.94 -28.97 -9.40
C ASP A 100 4.14 -27.48 -9.08
N ILE A 101 3.27 -26.61 -9.64
CA ILE A 101 3.29 -25.17 -9.34
C ILE A 101 2.96 -24.93 -7.87
N ALA A 102 1.93 -25.58 -7.32
CA ALA A 102 1.54 -25.46 -5.93
C ALA A 102 2.65 -25.90 -4.97
N LYS A 103 3.39 -26.98 -5.30
CA LYS A 103 4.54 -27.43 -4.53
C LYS A 103 5.69 -26.42 -4.57
N ALA A 104 6.08 -25.95 -5.75
CA ALA A 104 7.16 -25.00 -5.92
C ALA A 104 6.82 -23.64 -5.27
N ALA A 105 5.60 -23.13 -5.48
CA ALA A 105 5.13 -21.89 -4.89
C ALA A 105 5.08 -21.97 -3.36
N SER A 106 4.65 -23.10 -2.78
CA SER A 106 4.64 -23.27 -1.32
C SER A 106 6.04 -23.19 -0.69
N ILE A 107 7.05 -23.72 -1.35
CA ILE A 107 8.45 -23.64 -0.90
C ILE A 107 8.89 -22.17 -0.85
N PHE A 108 8.57 -21.39 -1.88
CA PHE A 108 8.85 -19.96 -1.91
C PHE A 108 8.09 -19.21 -0.79
N VAL A 109 6.81 -19.51 -0.62
CA VAL A 109 5.93 -18.88 0.38
C VAL A 109 6.37 -19.18 1.81
N TYR A 110 6.89 -20.39 2.08
CA TYR A 110 7.44 -20.73 3.41
C TYR A 110 8.62 -19.81 3.78
N GLY A 111 9.48 -19.49 2.84
CA GLY A 111 10.57 -18.54 3.07
C GLY A 111 10.10 -17.09 3.25
N LEU A 112 8.84 -16.75 2.88
CA LEU A 112 8.24 -15.44 3.11
C LEU A 112 7.57 -15.31 4.50
N ILE A 113 7.40 -16.38 5.26
CA ILE A 113 6.78 -16.32 6.59
C ILE A 113 7.48 -15.31 7.52
N PRO A 114 8.82 -15.30 7.64
CA PRO A 114 9.51 -14.29 8.47
C PRO A 114 9.27 -12.85 7.98
N GLN A 115 9.01 -12.65 6.70
CA GLN A 115 8.75 -11.33 6.12
C GLN A 115 7.42 -10.74 6.59
N ILE A 116 6.40 -11.56 6.91
CA ILE A 116 5.13 -11.09 7.48
C ILE A 116 5.40 -10.31 8.77
N PHE A 117 6.25 -10.84 9.64
CA PHE A 117 6.62 -10.19 10.89
C PHE A 117 7.55 -8.99 10.69
N ALA A 118 8.39 -9.03 9.65
CA ALA A 118 9.15 -7.84 9.25
C ALA A 118 8.22 -6.71 8.79
N TYR A 119 7.17 -6.98 8.03
CA TYR A 119 6.15 -5.99 7.67
C TYR A 119 5.41 -5.45 8.89
N ALA A 120 5.05 -6.35 9.84
CA ALA A 120 4.37 -5.97 11.08
C ALA A 120 5.18 -4.96 11.92
N ALA A 121 6.51 -5.00 11.87
CA ALA A 121 7.38 -4.02 12.50
C ALA A 121 7.66 -2.82 11.59
N ASN A 122 7.90 -3.03 10.30
CA ASN A 122 8.34 -2.01 9.37
C ASN A 122 7.29 -0.92 9.13
N PHE A 123 6.02 -1.29 8.92
CA PHE A 123 4.99 -0.30 8.60
C PHE A 123 4.74 0.70 9.74
N PRO A 124 4.58 0.28 11.01
CA PRO A 124 4.49 1.21 12.12
C PRO A 124 5.74 2.11 12.25
N ILE A 125 6.94 1.56 12.06
CA ILE A 125 8.19 2.31 12.10
C ILE A 125 8.23 3.39 11.02
N GLN A 126 7.88 3.03 9.78
CA GLN A 126 7.83 3.99 8.68
C GLN A 126 6.85 5.12 8.96
N LYS A 127 5.63 4.81 9.44
CA LYS A 127 4.62 5.82 9.74
C LYS A 127 5.00 6.70 10.91
N PHE A 128 5.65 6.14 11.92
CA PHE A 128 6.23 6.89 13.04
C PHE A 128 7.30 7.90 12.58
N LEU A 129 8.20 7.49 11.70
CA LEU A 129 9.25 8.39 11.15
C LEU A 129 8.65 9.43 10.20
N GLN A 130 7.70 9.03 9.34
CA GLN A 130 7.03 9.94 8.40
C GLN A 130 6.24 11.03 9.12
N ALA A 131 5.53 10.71 10.22
CA ALA A 131 4.80 11.68 11.04
C ALA A 131 5.69 12.80 11.57
N GLN A 132 6.98 12.53 11.76
CA GLN A 132 7.99 13.48 12.21
C GLN A 132 8.76 14.12 11.03
N SER A 133 8.34 13.89 9.78
CA SER A 133 9.03 14.32 8.56
C SER A 133 10.46 13.77 8.44
N ILE A 134 10.72 12.57 9.01
CA ILE A 134 12.00 11.87 8.95
C ILE A 134 11.91 10.79 7.85
N VAL A 135 12.20 11.15 6.61
CA VAL A 135 12.06 10.25 5.45
C VAL A 135 13.42 9.79 4.89
N ALA A 136 14.41 10.69 4.86
CA ALA A 136 15.70 10.43 4.24
C ALA A 136 16.46 9.22 4.83
N PRO A 137 16.52 9.01 6.15
CA PRO A 137 17.19 7.84 6.73
C PRO A 137 16.59 6.52 6.25
N SER A 138 15.26 6.41 6.18
CA SER A 138 14.58 5.22 5.65
C SER A 138 14.93 4.96 4.19
N ALA A 139 15.05 6.00 3.37
CA ALA A 139 15.44 5.88 1.98
C ALA A 139 16.89 5.39 1.84
N TYR A 140 17.82 5.93 2.62
CA TYR A 140 19.23 5.49 2.62
C TYR A 140 19.38 4.04 3.09
N ILE A 141 18.68 3.65 4.17
CA ILE A 141 18.66 2.28 4.67
C ILE A 141 18.13 1.33 3.60
N SER A 142 17.01 1.66 2.96
CA SER A 142 16.43 0.83 1.89
C SER A 142 17.37 0.70 0.69
N THR A 143 18.07 1.77 0.30
CA THR A 143 19.02 1.76 -0.81
C THR A 143 20.23 0.87 -0.49
N ALA A 144 20.81 1.03 0.70
CA ALA A 144 21.93 0.19 1.14
C ALA A 144 21.51 -1.28 1.23
N THR A 145 20.31 -1.55 1.77
CA THR A 145 19.78 -2.91 1.87
C THR A 145 19.52 -3.52 0.49
N LEU A 146 19.08 -2.74 -0.51
CA LEU A 146 18.93 -3.24 -1.88
C LEU A 146 20.26 -3.78 -2.43
N VAL A 147 21.36 -3.05 -2.25
CA VAL A 147 22.69 -3.52 -2.69
C VAL A 147 23.06 -4.83 -2.00
N VAL A 148 22.90 -4.88 -0.67
CA VAL A 148 23.14 -6.10 0.11
C VAL A 148 22.26 -7.25 -0.38
N HIS A 149 20.97 -6.98 -0.61
CA HIS A 149 20.00 -7.96 -1.11
C HIS A 149 20.43 -8.55 -2.46
N LEU A 150 20.86 -7.73 -3.42
CA LEU A 150 21.30 -8.21 -4.73
C LEU A 150 22.49 -9.13 -4.61
N VAL A 151 23.49 -8.76 -3.80
CA VAL A 151 24.68 -9.59 -3.57
C VAL A 151 24.33 -10.90 -2.88
N MET A 152 23.51 -10.86 -1.83
CA MET A 152 23.10 -12.04 -1.08
C MET A 152 22.21 -12.97 -1.92
N SER A 153 21.31 -12.43 -2.73
CA SER A 153 20.45 -13.21 -3.65
C SER A 153 21.27 -13.91 -4.72
N TRP A 154 22.24 -13.19 -5.32
CA TRP A 154 23.17 -13.79 -6.25
C TRP A 154 23.97 -14.95 -5.61
N LEU A 155 24.49 -14.72 -4.41
CA LEU A 155 25.26 -15.73 -3.67
C LEU A 155 24.39 -16.95 -3.33
N ALA A 156 23.18 -16.74 -2.79
CA ALA A 156 22.27 -17.80 -2.36
C ALA A 156 21.78 -18.65 -3.54
N VAL A 157 21.41 -18.02 -4.66
CA VAL A 157 20.83 -18.70 -5.82
C VAL A 157 21.92 -19.38 -6.65
N TYR A 158 23.01 -18.66 -7.00
CA TYR A 158 23.99 -19.17 -7.97
C TYR A 158 25.18 -19.89 -7.34
N LYS A 159 25.62 -19.48 -6.17
CA LYS A 159 26.81 -20.08 -5.53
C LYS A 159 26.48 -21.18 -4.55
N LEU A 160 25.44 -20.96 -3.73
CA LEU A 160 25.01 -21.92 -2.71
C LEU A 160 23.92 -22.89 -3.20
N GLY A 161 23.27 -22.60 -4.32
CA GLY A 161 22.25 -23.47 -4.90
C GLY A 161 21.01 -23.66 -4.02
N LEU A 162 20.67 -22.66 -3.20
CA LEU A 162 19.55 -22.76 -2.25
C LEU A 162 18.15 -22.70 -2.91
N GLY A 163 18.09 -22.48 -4.21
CA GLY A 163 16.84 -22.49 -4.99
C GLY A 163 15.81 -21.44 -4.53
N LEU A 164 14.53 -21.78 -4.68
CA LEU A 164 13.41 -20.90 -4.34
C LEU A 164 13.35 -20.53 -2.87
N LEU A 165 13.62 -21.49 -1.98
CA LEU A 165 13.64 -21.23 -0.53
C LEU A 165 14.72 -20.20 -0.16
N GLY A 166 15.91 -20.34 -0.75
CA GLY A 166 17.01 -19.40 -0.55
C GLY A 166 16.65 -17.99 -1.03
N ALA A 167 16.06 -17.87 -2.22
CA ALA A 167 15.62 -16.58 -2.77
C ALA A 167 14.59 -15.86 -1.85
N SER A 168 13.58 -16.57 -1.37
CA SER A 168 12.56 -16.02 -0.48
C SER A 168 13.07 -15.71 0.92
N LEU A 169 13.97 -16.54 1.47
CA LEU A 169 14.61 -16.28 2.78
C LEU A 169 15.51 -15.04 2.73
N ILE A 170 16.25 -14.84 1.63
CA ILE A 170 17.06 -13.62 1.46
C ILE A 170 16.17 -12.37 1.36
N LEU A 171 15.02 -12.47 0.68
CA LEU A 171 14.05 -11.37 0.65
C LEU A 171 13.53 -11.05 2.06
N SER A 172 13.15 -12.07 2.83
CA SER A 172 12.74 -11.93 4.23
C SER A 172 13.83 -11.32 5.11
N LEU A 173 15.06 -11.79 4.97
CA LEU A 173 16.21 -11.26 5.71
C LEU A 173 16.47 -9.79 5.36
N SER A 174 16.35 -9.41 4.11
CA SER A 174 16.51 -8.02 3.65
C SER A 174 15.49 -7.08 4.31
N TRP A 175 14.25 -7.51 4.46
CA TRP A 175 13.24 -6.75 5.19
C TRP A 175 13.56 -6.64 6.69
N TRP A 176 14.09 -7.68 7.31
CA TRP A 176 14.56 -7.61 8.69
C TRP A 176 15.76 -6.69 8.87
N ILE A 177 16.69 -6.64 7.90
CA ILE A 177 17.78 -5.66 7.90
C ILE A 177 17.23 -4.23 7.90
N ILE A 178 16.22 -3.94 7.06
CA ILE A 178 15.57 -2.62 7.04
C ILE A 178 14.95 -2.31 8.40
N VAL A 179 14.19 -3.25 8.98
CA VAL A 179 13.53 -3.08 10.28
C VAL A 179 14.53 -2.78 11.39
N VAL A 180 15.58 -3.61 11.50
CA VAL A 180 16.60 -3.46 12.54
C VAL A 180 17.36 -2.14 12.37
N ALA A 181 17.76 -1.80 11.14
CA ALA A 181 18.48 -0.55 10.87
C ALA A 181 17.63 0.69 11.18
N GLN A 182 16.35 0.68 10.82
CA GLN A 182 15.42 1.78 11.15
C GLN A 182 15.17 1.87 12.66
N PHE A 183 15.04 0.73 13.35
CA PHE A 183 14.85 0.73 14.80
C PHE A 183 16.10 1.22 15.53
N VAL A 184 17.29 0.82 15.11
CA VAL A 184 18.57 1.34 15.62
C VAL A 184 18.62 2.86 15.42
N TYR A 185 18.21 3.36 14.24
CA TYR A 185 18.13 4.78 13.99
C TYR A 185 17.19 5.48 14.98
N ILE A 186 16.00 4.94 15.26
CA ILE A 186 15.05 5.51 16.21
C ILE A 186 15.67 5.62 17.62
N VAL A 187 16.36 4.59 18.05
CA VAL A 187 16.94 4.54 19.41
C VAL A 187 18.16 5.46 19.57
N THR A 188 18.96 5.63 18.51
CA THR A 188 20.24 6.35 18.56
C THR A 188 20.15 7.80 18.10
N SER A 189 19.13 8.16 17.30
CA SER A 189 19.02 9.49 16.71
C SER A 189 18.50 10.53 17.71
N GLU A 190 19.18 11.68 17.81
CA GLU A 190 18.71 12.81 18.60
C GLU A 190 17.34 13.33 18.13
N ARG A 191 17.01 13.17 16.83
CA ARG A 191 15.71 13.57 16.27
C ARG A 191 14.54 12.81 16.90
N CYS A 192 14.74 11.55 17.29
CA CYS A 192 13.71 10.70 17.88
C CYS A 192 13.76 10.69 19.43
N ARG A 193 14.71 11.39 20.05
CA ARG A 193 14.93 11.35 21.49
C ARG A 193 13.71 11.74 22.33
N HIS A 194 12.91 12.68 21.84
CA HIS A 194 11.70 13.14 22.55
C HIS A 194 10.46 12.27 22.22
N THR A 195 10.49 11.54 21.12
CA THR A 195 9.35 10.74 20.64
C THR A 195 9.48 9.25 20.93
N TRP A 196 10.70 8.81 21.27
CA TRP A 196 10.99 7.44 21.70
C TRP A 196 11.57 7.45 23.12
N ALA A 197 10.73 7.16 24.10
CA ALA A 197 11.12 7.08 25.52
C ALA A 197 11.42 5.65 26.01
N GLY A 198 11.57 4.70 25.07
CA GLY A 198 11.76 3.28 25.37
C GLY A 198 10.46 2.48 25.39
N PHE A 199 10.56 1.22 25.81
CA PHE A 199 9.39 0.33 25.89
C PHE A 199 8.49 0.71 27.07
N SER A 200 7.17 0.69 26.84
CA SER A 200 6.15 1.09 27.81
C SER A 200 5.03 0.06 27.90
N LEU A 201 4.65 -0.33 29.13
CA LEU A 201 3.48 -1.19 29.37
C LEU A 201 2.16 -0.53 28.92
N ARG A 202 2.14 0.79 28.74
CA ARG A 202 1.00 1.53 28.16
C ARG A 202 0.67 1.08 26.74
N ALA A 203 1.61 0.43 26.05
CA ALA A 203 1.38 -0.13 24.72
C ALA A 203 0.31 -1.23 24.70
N PHE A 204 0.07 -1.89 25.83
CA PHE A 204 -0.96 -2.94 25.97
C PHE A 204 -2.33 -2.39 26.35
N SER A 205 -2.45 -1.10 26.65
CA SER A 205 -3.74 -0.45 26.94
C SER A 205 -4.38 0.10 25.65
N GLY A 206 -5.73 0.12 25.59
CA GLY A 206 -6.47 0.70 24.44
C GLY A 206 -6.34 -0.07 23.12
N LEU A 207 -5.88 -1.31 23.14
CA LEU A 207 -5.72 -2.15 21.93
C LEU A 207 -7.03 -2.36 21.15
N PRO A 208 -8.21 -2.57 21.78
CA PRO A 208 -9.47 -2.76 21.03
C PRO A 208 -9.86 -1.56 20.16
N GLU A 209 -9.75 -0.35 20.70
CA GLU A 209 -10.04 0.88 19.94
C GLU A 209 -9.01 1.11 18.82
N PHE A 210 -7.73 0.83 19.12
CA PHE A 210 -6.68 0.90 18.13
C PHE A 210 -6.91 -0.13 17.00
N LEU A 211 -7.31 -1.35 17.36
CA LEU A 211 -7.69 -2.40 16.40
C LEU A 211 -8.84 -1.94 15.50
N LYS A 212 -9.87 -1.28 16.06
CA LYS A 212 -10.99 -0.75 15.28
C LYS A 212 -10.53 0.26 14.21
N LEU A 213 -9.64 1.19 14.56
CA LEU A 213 -9.08 2.15 13.61
C LEU A 213 -8.19 1.45 12.58
N SER A 214 -7.34 0.52 13.01
CA SER A 214 -6.47 -0.27 12.14
C SER A 214 -7.27 -1.12 11.15
N THR A 215 -8.35 -1.76 11.60
CA THR A 215 -9.23 -2.55 10.74
C THR A 215 -9.94 -1.68 9.70
N ALA A 216 -10.45 -0.52 10.09
CA ALA A 216 -11.07 0.42 9.15
C ALA A 216 -10.09 0.86 8.06
N SER A 217 -8.84 1.15 8.43
CA SER A 217 -7.75 1.48 7.50
C SER A 217 -7.41 0.31 6.58
N ALA A 218 -7.32 -0.90 7.13
CA ALA A 218 -7.04 -2.11 6.35
C ALA A 218 -8.14 -2.38 5.32
N VAL A 219 -9.42 -2.30 5.73
CA VAL A 219 -10.57 -2.47 4.83
C VAL A 219 -10.54 -1.43 3.72
N MET A 220 -10.28 -0.16 4.04
CA MET A 220 -10.18 0.91 3.05
C MET A 220 -9.15 0.59 1.96
N LEU A 221 -7.92 0.23 2.34
CA LEU A 221 -6.83 -0.07 1.40
C LEU A 221 -7.02 -1.40 0.67
N CYS A 222 -7.54 -2.43 1.32
CA CYS A 222 -7.86 -3.70 0.67
C CYS A 222 -8.92 -3.52 -0.41
N LEU A 223 -9.97 -2.74 -0.14
CA LEU A 223 -11.02 -2.47 -1.13
C LEU A 223 -10.46 -1.73 -2.36
N GLU A 224 -9.50 -0.80 -2.17
CA GLU A 224 -8.84 -0.12 -3.29
C GLU A 224 -7.98 -1.08 -4.13
N THR A 225 -7.12 -1.87 -3.49
CA THR A 225 -6.21 -2.80 -4.19
C THR A 225 -6.95 -3.94 -4.86
N TRP A 226 -7.95 -4.53 -4.20
CA TRP A 226 -8.71 -5.65 -4.75
C TRP A 226 -9.59 -5.24 -5.93
N TYR A 227 -10.07 -4.01 -5.96
CA TYR A 227 -10.84 -3.49 -7.09
C TYR A 227 -10.10 -3.65 -8.42
N PHE A 228 -8.82 -3.28 -8.46
CA PHE A 228 -8.00 -3.45 -9.66
C PHE A 228 -7.79 -4.92 -10.02
N GLN A 229 -7.60 -5.79 -9.02
CA GLN A 229 -7.43 -7.22 -9.24
C GLN A 229 -8.70 -7.89 -9.77
N VAL A 230 -9.86 -7.54 -9.23
CA VAL A 230 -11.15 -8.06 -9.70
C VAL A 230 -11.37 -7.73 -11.18
N LEU A 231 -11.01 -6.54 -11.61
CA LEU A 231 -11.16 -6.13 -13.01
C LEU A 231 -10.22 -6.87 -13.95
N VAL A 232 -8.99 -7.14 -13.53
CA VAL A 232 -8.06 -8.01 -14.31
C VAL A 232 -8.61 -9.43 -14.42
N LEU A 233 -9.15 -10.00 -13.35
CA LEU A 233 -9.78 -11.33 -13.36
C LEU A 233 -10.98 -11.37 -14.33
N ILE A 234 -11.82 -10.34 -14.30
CA ILE A 234 -12.97 -10.22 -15.22
C ILE A 234 -12.50 -10.11 -16.68
N ALA A 235 -11.40 -9.39 -16.94
CA ALA A 235 -10.83 -9.29 -18.28
C ALA A 235 -10.34 -10.65 -18.84
N GLY A 236 -9.91 -11.56 -17.97
CA GLY A 236 -9.56 -12.94 -18.34
C GLY A 236 -10.74 -13.79 -18.84
N LEU A 237 -11.98 -13.34 -18.66
CA LEU A 237 -13.20 -14.01 -19.13
C LEU A 237 -13.67 -13.51 -20.52
N LEU A 238 -12.95 -12.59 -21.15
CA LEU A 238 -13.27 -12.05 -22.47
C LEU A 238 -13.05 -13.10 -23.59
N LYS A 239 -13.61 -12.83 -24.78
CA LYS A 239 -13.50 -13.72 -25.96
C LYS A 239 -12.05 -13.92 -26.44
N ASN A 240 -11.20 -12.91 -26.31
CA ASN A 240 -9.76 -12.96 -26.61
C ASN A 240 -8.96 -12.63 -25.35
N PRO A 241 -8.89 -13.56 -24.37
CA PRO A 241 -8.32 -13.26 -23.06
C PRO A 241 -6.82 -12.95 -23.12
N GLU A 242 -6.05 -13.61 -23.98
CA GLU A 242 -4.60 -13.38 -24.10
C GLU A 242 -4.28 -11.94 -24.50
N LEU A 243 -4.85 -11.46 -25.60
CA LEU A 243 -4.61 -10.09 -26.07
C LEU A 243 -5.10 -9.03 -25.06
N ALA A 244 -6.26 -9.29 -24.44
CA ALA A 244 -6.82 -8.39 -23.41
C ALA A 244 -5.92 -8.34 -22.17
N LEU A 245 -5.46 -9.49 -21.67
CA LEU A 245 -4.58 -9.57 -20.50
C LEU A 245 -3.21 -8.96 -20.77
N ASP A 246 -2.61 -9.24 -21.92
CA ASP A 246 -1.28 -8.71 -22.29
C ASP A 246 -1.31 -7.17 -22.39
N SER A 247 -2.28 -6.62 -23.12
CA SER A 247 -2.40 -5.18 -23.30
C SER A 247 -2.74 -4.46 -21.97
N LEU A 248 -3.66 -5.04 -21.17
CA LEU A 248 -3.99 -4.50 -19.84
C LEU A 248 -2.80 -4.58 -18.89
N SER A 249 -2.03 -5.67 -18.89
CA SER A 249 -0.87 -5.85 -18.02
C SER A 249 0.21 -4.82 -18.30
N ILE A 250 0.48 -4.50 -19.55
CA ILE A 250 1.42 -3.44 -19.94
C ILE A 250 0.93 -2.10 -19.41
N CYS A 251 -0.33 -1.75 -19.66
CA CYS A 251 -0.91 -0.49 -19.20
C CYS A 251 -0.94 -0.39 -17.66
N LEU A 252 -1.27 -1.48 -16.96
CA LEU A 252 -1.26 -1.52 -15.51
C LEU A 252 0.16 -1.40 -14.93
N THR A 253 1.17 -1.94 -15.61
CA THR A 253 2.57 -1.78 -15.21
C THR A 253 2.99 -0.32 -15.29
N ILE A 254 2.67 0.35 -16.40
CA ILE A 254 2.94 1.79 -16.57
C ILE A 254 2.18 2.60 -15.50
N SER A 255 0.90 2.30 -15.30
CA SER A 255 0.09 2.94 -14.25
C SER A 255 0.68 2.71 -12.86
N GLY A 256 1.19 1.51 -12.56
CA GLY A 256 1.82 1.17 -11.30
C GLY A 256 3.08 1.99 -11.00
N TRP A 257 3.92 2.25 -12.01
CA TRP A 257 5.10 3.11 -11.84
C TRP A 257 4.71 4.55 -11.50
N VAL A 258 3.73 5.09 -12.19
CA VAL A 258 3.20 6.44 -11.92
C VAL A 258 2.49 6.49 -10.57
N PHE A 259 1.75 5.45 -10.20
CA PHE A 259 1.09 5.33 -8.91
C PHE A 259 2.08 5.42 -7.73
N MET A 260 3.31 4.93 -7.88
CA MET A 260 4.34 5.07 -6.84
C MET A 260 4.67 6.55 -6.52
N ILE A 261 4.53 7.44 -7.50
CA ILE A 261 4.68 8.90 -7.29
C ILE A 261 3.48 9.41 -6.48
N ALA A 262 2.28 8.98 -6.85
CA ALA A 262 1.05 9.36 -6.14
C ALA A 262 1.03 8.88 -4.67
N VAL A 263 1.61 7.71 -4.38
CA VAL A 263 1.82 7.22 -3.00
C VAL A 263 2.72 8.16 -2.20
N GLY A 264 3.73 8.78 -2.83
CA GLY A 264 4.53 9.83 -2.18
C GLY A 264 3.70 11.05 -1.79
N PHE A 265 2.84 11.52 -2.69
CA PHE A 265 1.92 12.63 -2.42
C PHE A 265 0.85 12.26 -1.39
N ASN A 266 0.35 11.02 -1.40
CA ASN A 266 -0.56 10.49 -0.38
C ASN A 266 0.06 10.61 1.02
N ALA A 267 1.28 10.14 1.20
CA ALA A 267 1.99 10.22 2.47
C ALA A 267 2.25 11.68 2.89
N ALA A 268 2.63 12.55 1.95
CA ALA A 268 2.83 13.97 2.23
C ALA A 268 1.53 14.66 2.68
N ALA A 269 0.42 14.37 2.02
CA ALA A 269 -0.91 14.90 2.38
C ALA A 269 -1.33 14.43 3.78
N SER A 270 -1.22 13.13 4.05
CA SER A 270 -1.61 12.55 5.33
C SER A 270 -0.79 13.10 6.49
N VAL A 271 0.54 13.14 6.35
CA VAL A 271 1.44 13.68 7.39
C VAL A 271 1.17 15.16 7.63
N ARG A 272 1.07 15.95 6.56
CA ARG A 272 0.88 17.40 6.72
C ARG A 272 -0.47 17.74 7.33
N VAL A 273 -1.54 17.12 6.85
CA VAL A 273 -2.89 17.34 7.38
C VAL A 273 -2.99 16.89 8.83
N SER A 274 -2.50 15.69 9.17
CA SER A 274 -2.56 15.20 10.55
C SER A 274 -1.76 16.10 11.51
N ASN A 275 -0.59 16.57 11.11
CA ASN A 275 0.23 17.48 11.92
C ASN A 275 -0.47 18.83 12.16
N GLU A 276 -1.05 19.43 11.11
CA GLU A 276 -1.75 20.73 11.24
C GLU A 276 -3.04 20.62 12.05
N LEU A 277 -3.77 19.51 11.92
CA LEU A 277 -4.95 19.24 12.75
C LEU A 277 -4.56 19.06 14.23
N GLY A 278 -3.49 18.34 14.50
CA GLY A 278 -2.95 18.18 15.85
C GLY A 278 -2.47 19.49 16.46
N ALA A 279 -1.84 20.35 15.64
CA ALA A 279 -1.37 21.69 16.04
C ALA A 279 -2.51 22.71 16.25
N GLY A 280 -3.75 22.36 15.88
CA GLY A 280 -4.87 23.29 16.00
C GLY A 280 -4.94 24.34 14.88
N ASN A 281 -4.37 24.08 13.71
CA ASN A 281 -4.25 25.02 12.60
C ASN A 281 -5.19 24.66 11.42
N PRO A 282 -6.51 24.95 11.49
CA PRO A 282 -7.46 24.53 10.46
C PRO A 282 -7.18 25.14 9.09
N LYS A 283 -6.75 26.41 9.03
CA LYS A 283 -6.43 27.10 7.77
C LYS A 283 -5.22 26.49 7.08
N SER A 284 -4.19 26.12 7.84
CA SER A 284 -2.98 25.50 7.30
C SER A 284 -3.25 24.08 6.83
N ALA A 285 -4.11 23.32 7.52
CA ALA A 285 -4.57 22.01 7.06
C ALA A 285 -5.28 22.11 5.71
N ALA A 286 -6.28 23.00 5.60
CA ALA A 286 -7.00 23.24 4.34
C ALA A 286 -6.06 23.65 3.20
N PHE A 287 -5.15 24.57 3.45
CA PHE A 287 -4.17 25.04 2.46
C PHE A 287 -3.26 23.90 1.99
N SER A 288 -2.80 23.06 2.92
CA SER A 288 -1.95 21.90 2.61
C SER A 288 -2.64 20.92 1.66
N VAL A 289 -3.95 20.66 1.87
CA VAL A 289 -4.76 19.80 0.98
C VAL A 289 -4.78 20.37 -0.44
N VAL A 290 -5.05 21.67 -0.58
CA VAL A 290 -5.11 22.32 -1.90
C VAL A 290 -3.77 22.23 -2.61
N ILE A 291 -2.66 22.56 -1.93
CA ILE A 291 -1.32 22.57 -2.53
C ILE A 291 -0.91 21.16 -2.96
N VAL A 292 -1.01 20.17 -2.07
CA VAL A 292 -0.56 18.80 -2.38
C VAL A 292 -1.40 18.19 -3.50
N THR A 293 -2.73 18.40 -3.48
CA THR A 293 -3.63 17.89 -4.53
C THR A 293 -3.33 18.56 -5.88
N THR A 294 -3.14 19.87 -5.90
CA THR A 294 -2.83 20.62 -7.13
C THR A 294 -1.51 20.20 -7.75
N LEU A 295 -0.45 20.08 -6.93
CA LEU A 295 0.87 19.66 -7.42
C LEU A 295 0.84 18.24 -7.98
N SER A 296 0.18 17.31 -7.28
CA SER A 296 0.03 15.93 -7.73
C SER A 296 -0.78 15.86 -9.03
N PHE A 297 -1.87 16.63 -9.14
CA PHE A 297 -2.69 16.73 -10.34
C PHE A 297 -1.89 17.26 -11.54
N ILE A 298 -1.17 18.38 -11.39
CA ILE A 298 -0.33 18.96 -12.46
C ILE A 298 0.69 17.94 -12.95
N LEU A 299 1.40 17.28 -12.03
CA LEU A 299 2.39 16.28 -12.40
C LEU A 299 1.75 15.10 -13.16
N SER A 300 0.60 14.64 -12.72
CA SER A 300 -0.13 13.53 -13.37
C SER A 300 -0.64 13.91 -14.75
N VAL A 301 -1.08 15.14 -14.95
CA VAL A 301 -1.46 15.67 -16.28
C VAL A 301 -0.25 15.70 -17.21
N ILE A 302 0.90 16.17 -16.73
CA ILE A 302 2.14 16.19 -17.53
C ILE A 302 2.52 14.76 -17.97
N ILE A 303 2.49 13.80 -17.04
CA ILE A 303 2.80 12.40 -17.34
C ILE A 303 1.79 11.82 -18.34
N ALA A 304 0.49 12.09 -18.16
CA ALA A 304 -0.56 11.63 -19.07
C ALA A 304 -0.35 12.18 -20.51
N ILE A 305 0.02 13.44 -20.65
CA ILE A 305 0.35 14.05 -21.94
C ILE A 305 1.56 13.36 -22.58
N VAL A 306 2.62 13.11 -21.80
CA VAL A 306 3.82 12.40 -22.30
C VAL A 306 3.44 11.01 -22.81
N ILE A 307 2.63 10.24 -22.06
CA ILE A 307 2.19 8.91 -22.47
C ILE A 307 1.34 8.97 -23.76
N LEU A 308 0.45 9.95 -23.89
CA LEU A 308 -0.33 10.13 -25.12
C LEU A 308 0.54 10.49 -26.33
N CYS A 309 1.56 11.32 -26.12
CA CYS A 309 2.50 11.68 -27.20
C CYS A 309 3.34 10.48 -27.68
N PHE A 310 3.66 9.57 -26.77
CA PHE A 310 4.47 8.38 -27.07
C PHE A 310 3.66 7.09 -27.19
N ARG A 311 2.33 7.14 -27.26
CA ARG A 311 1.44 5.97 -27.21
C ARG A 311 1.81 4.88 -28.20
N ASP A 312 2.23 5.22 -29.40
CA ASP A 312 2.57 4.27 -30.48
C ASP A 312 3.96 3.63 -30.29
N LYS A 313 4.77 4.13 -29.35
CA LYS A 313 6.14 3.68 -29.11
C LYS A 313 6.33 3.03 -27.74
N ILE A 314 5.49 3.38 -26.77
CA ILE A 314 5.69 2.97 -25.36
C ILE A 314 5.56 1.46 -25.16
N SER A 315 4.74 0.80 -25.96
CA SER A 315 4.53 -0.65 -25.92
C SER A 315 5.76 -1.46 -26.34
N TYR A 316 6.59 -0.90 -27.23
CA TYR A 316 7.81 -1.56 -27.71
C TYR A 316 8.91 -1.70 -26.63
N ILE A 317 8.76 -1.04 -25.48
CA ILE A 317 9.59 -1.28 -24.30
C ILE A 317 9.29 -2.67 -23.69
N PHE A 318 8.06 -3.18 -23.91
CA PHE A 318 7.57 -4.40 -23.26
C PHE A 318 7.39 -5.56 -24.24
N THR A 319 7.12 -5.29 -25.52
CA THR A 319 6.80 -6.31 -26.52
C THR A 319 7.25 -5.90 -27.92
N GLU A 320 7.68 -6.87 -28.71
CA GLU A 320 7.97 -6.68 -30.14
C GLU A 320 6.73 -7.02 -31.02
N GLY A 321 5.64 -7.52 -30.41
CA GLY A 321 4.42 -7.92 -31.10
C GLY A 321 3.56 -6.73 -31.53
N GLU A 322 3.40 -6.51 -32.84
CA GLU A 322 2.63 -5.39 -33.40
C GLU A 322 1.15 -5.40 -32.95
N ILE A 323 0.53 -6.60 -32.81
CA ILE A 323 -0.88 -6.73 -32.40
C ILE A 323 -1.08 -6.23 -30.97
N VAL A 324 -0.20 -6.62 -30.06
CA VAL A 324 -0.23 -6.17 -28.67
C VAL A 324 0.11 -4.68 -28.58
N ALA A 325 1.10 -4.21 -29.36
CA ALA A 325 1.49 -2.81 -29.44
C ALA A 325 0.32 -1.91 -29.86
N GLN A 326 -0.43 -2.32 -30.88
CA GLN A 326 -1.63 -1.61 -31.34
C GLN A 326 -2.73 -1.60 -30.28
N ALA A 327 -2.97 -2.75 -29.61
CA ALA A 327 -3.95 -2.84 -28.53
C ALA A 327 -3.60 -1.92 -27.35
N VAL A 328 -2.32 -1.81 -26.99
CA VAL A 328 -1.83 -0.88 -25.96
C VAL A 328 -2.03 0.57 -26.40
N SER A 329 -1.67 0.92 -27.63
CA SER A 329 -1.87 2.27 -28.17
C SER A 329 -3.35 2.67 -28.11
N ASP A 330 -4.26 1.75 -28.44
CA ASP A 330 -5.71 1.94 -28.36
C ASP A 330 -6.24 2.13 -26.92
N LEU A 331 -5.55 1.59 -25.92
CA LEU A 331 -5.86 1.74 -24.49
C LEU A 331 -5.23 2.98 -23.86
N CYS A 332 -4.23 3.58 -24.50
CA CYS A 332 -3.50 4.75 -23.94
C CYS A 332 -4.40 5.94 -23.58
N PRO A 333 -5.49 6.28 -24.29
CA PRO A 333 -6.41 7.33 -23.84
C PRO A 333 -7.05 7.01 -22.48
N LEU A 334 -7.46 5.76 -22.26
CA LEU A 334 -8.02 5.32 -20.98
C LEU A 334 -6.93 5.30 -19.89
N LEU A 335 -5.72 4.88 -20.24
CA LEU A 335 -4.56 4.96 -19.35
C LEU A 335 -4.30 6.41 -18.92
N ALA A 336 -4.31 7.37 -19.84
CA ALA A 336 -4.11 8.79 -19.52
C ALA A 336 -5.15 9.33 -18.54
N VAL A 337 -6.43 9.00 -18.75
CA VAL A 337 -7.51 9.35 -17.79
C VAL A 337 -7.26 8.71 -16.42
N THR A 338 -6.87 7.43 -16.40
CA THR A 338 -6.53 6.71 -15.15
C THR A 338 -5.38 7.39 -14.41
N LEU A 339 -4.33 7.83 -15.11
CA LEU A 339 -3.18 8.52 -14.51
C LEU A 339 -3.57 9.87 -13.91
N ILE A 340 -4.44 10.62 -14.56
CA ILE A 340 -4.96 11.89 -14.02
C ILE A 340 -5.77 11.64 -12.74
N LEU A 341 -6.64 10.64 -12.74
CA LEU A 341 -7.40 10.26 -11.53
C LEU A 341 -6.46 9.78 -10.41
N ASN A 342 -5.45 8.98 -10.74
CA ASN A 342 -4.42 8.54 -9.80
C ASN A 342 -3.55 9.69 -9.26
N GLY A 343 -3.56 10.86 -9.88
CA GLY A 343 -2.95 12.07 -9.34
C GLY A 343 -3.78 12.75 -8.25
N ILE A 344 -5.06 12.47 -8.16
CA ILE A 344 -5.98 13.12 -7.21
C ILE A 344 -6.44 12.15 -6.13
N GLN A 345 -6.94 10.98 -6.53
CA GLN A 345 -7.60 10.03 -5.64
C GLN A 345 -6.69 9.57 -4.47
N PRO A 346 -5.43 9.14 -4.67
CA PRO A 346 -4.59 8.73 -3.55
C PRO A 346 -4.25 9.87 -2.59
N VAL A 347 -4.14 11.10 -3.09
CA VAL A 347 -3.91 12.28 -2.25
C VAL A 347 -5.10 12.51 -1.32
N LEU A 348 -6.33 12.40 -1.83
CA LEU A 348 -7.54 12.52 -1.03
C LEU A 348 -7.68 11.37 -0.02
N SER A 349 -7.27 10.15 -0.39
CA SER A 349 -7.15 9.03 0.57
C SER A 349 -6.15 9.37 1.68
N GLY A 350 -5.02 10.00 1.36
CA GLY A 350 -4.06 10.49 2.34
C GLY A 350 -4.63 11.55 3.28
N VAL A 351 -5.39 12.51 2.75
CA VAL A 351 -6.14 13.49 3.54
C VAL A 351 -7.10 12.78 4.50
N ALA A 352 -7.85 11.81 4.01
CA ALA A 352 -8.78 11.02 4.82
C ALA A 352 -8.09 10.26 5.95
N VAL A 353 -6.91 9.69 5.69
CA VAL A 353 -6.07 9.07 6.73
C VAL A 353 -5.62 10.11 7.75
N GLY A 354 -5.15 11.28 7.31
CA GLY A 354 -4.73 12.36 8.19
C GLY A 354 -5.85 12.88 9.11
N CYS A 355 -7.09 12.94 8.60
CA CYS A 355 -8.30 13.33 9.33
C CYS A 355 -8.86 12.18 10.20
N GLY A 356 -8.52 10.92 9.91
CA GLY A 356 -9.12 9.76 10.58
C GLY A 356 -10.46 9.32 9.98
N TRP A 357 -10.70 9.56 8.68
CA TRP A 357 -11.96 9.21 7.98
C TRP A 357 -11.93 7.84 7.31
N GLN A 358 -11.02 6.95 7.70
CA GLN A 358 -10.81 5.66 7.03
C GLN A 358 -12.10 4.83 6.88
N ALA A 359 -12.92 4.78 7.94
CA ALA A 359 -14.20 4.06 7.89
C ALA A 359 -15.17 4.66 6.86
N PHE A 360 -15.25 5.99 6.78
CA PHE A 360 -16.08 6.68 5.78
C PHE A 360 -15.62 6.35 4.36
N VAL A 361 -14.31 6.45 4.10
CA VAL A 361 -13.76 6.13 2.77
C VAL A 361 -13.97 4.66 2.41
N ALA A 362 -13.90 3.73 3.38
CA ALA A 362 -14.23 2.34 3.12
C ALA A 362 -15.67 2.14 2.61
N TYR A 363 -16.65 2.85 3.19
CA TYR A 363 -18.03 2.83 2.67
C TYR A 363 -18.14 3.43 1.27
N VAL A 364 -17.44 4.54 1.00
CA VAL A 364 -17.39 5.16 -0.33
C VAL A 364 -16.79 4.18 -1.35
N ASN A 365 -15.71 3.47 -0.98
CA ASN A 365 -15.07 2.47 -1.83
C ASN A 365 -16.01 1.31 -2.17
N VAL A 366 -16.78 0.79 -1.21
CA VAL A 366 -17.79 -0.25 -1.47
C VAL A 366 -18.81 0.24 -2.50
N GLY A 367 -19.37 1.44 -2.31
CA GLY A 367 -20.34 2.03 -3.22
C GLY A 367 -19.78 2.27 -4.62
N CYS A 368 -18.67 2.99 -4.71
CA CYS A 368 -18.12 3.43 -5.99
C CYS A 368 -17.48 2.28 -6.78
N TYR A 369 -16.74 1.42 -6.12
CA TYR A 369 -15.98 0.37 -6.79
C TYR A 369 -16.82 -0.87 -7.05
N TYR A 370 -17.46 -1.43 -6.02
CA TYR A 370 -18.10 -2.74 -6.11
C TYR A 370 -19.57 -2.69 -6.52
N ILE A 371 -20.31 -1.62 -6.14
CA ILE A 371 -21.72 -1.47 -6.54
C ILE A 371 -21.85 -0.78 -7.90
N VAL A 372 -20.96 0.15 -8.24
CA VAL A 372 -21.01 0.89 -9.51
C VAL A 372 -19.93 0.44 -10.48
N GLY A 373 -18.66 0.51 -10.13
CA GLY A 373 -17.53 0.33 -11.04
C GLY A 373 -17.46 -1.08 -11.64
N VAL A 374 -17.54 -2.13 -10.80
CA VAL A 374 -17.50 -3.53 -11.27
C VAL A 374 -18.71 -3.86 -12.16
N PRO A 375 -19.96 -3.60 -11.75
CA PRO A 375 -21.12 -3.86 -12.62
C PRO A 375 -21.07 -3.06 -13.93
N LEU A 376 -20.63 -1.81 -13.89
CA LEU A 376 -20.47 -0.99 -15.10
C LEU A 376 -19.39 -1.59 -16.03
N GLY A 377 -18.28 -2.05 -15.49
CA GLY A 377 -17.24 -2.72 -16.25
C GLY A 377 -17.71 -4.02 -16.91
N VAL A 378 -18.47 -4.84 -16.18
CA VAL A 378 -19.10 -6.06 -16.72
C VAL A 378 -20.11 -5.72 -17.81
N LEU A 379 -20.98 -4.75 -17.59
CA LEU A 379 -21.97 -4.32 -18.55
C LEU A 379 -21.32 -3.81 -19.86
N LEU A 380 -20.35 -2.91 -19.76
CA LEU A 380 -19.66 -2.36 -20.92
C LEU A 380 -18.78 -3.41 -21.63
N GLY A 381 -18.10 -4.28 -20.86
CA GLY A 381 -17.20 -5.28 -21.42
C GLY A 381 -17.91 -6.41 -22.14
N PHE A 382 -19.00 -6.95 -21.56
CA PHE A 382 -19.67 -8.15 -22.05
C PHE A 382 -20.98 -7.90 -22.76
N VAL A 383 -21.85 -7.01 -22.25
CA VAL A 383 -23.17 -6.75 -22.85
C VAL A 383 -23.04 -5.83 -24.06
N PHE A 384 -22.25 -4.77 -23.94
CA PHE A 384 -21.98 -3.86 -25.07
C PHE A 384 -20.81 -4.32 -25.94
N ASP A 385 -20.20 -5.47 -25.65
CA ASP A 385 -19.11 -6.10 -26.40
C ASP A 385 -17.88 -5.19 -26.64
N LEU A 386 -17.61 -4.27 -25.71
CA LEU A 386 -16.46 -3.35 -25.77
C LEU A 386 -15.16 -4.00 -25.29
N GLY A 387 -15.21 -5.24 -24.79
CA GLY A 387 -14.04 -5.99 -24.35
C GLY A 387 -13.24 -5.28 -23.24
N ALA A 388 -11.92 -5.31 -23.36
CA ALA A 388 -11.00 -4.71 -22.40
C ALA A 388 -11.23 -3.21 -22.19
N LYS A 389 -11.56 -2.47 -23.27
CA LYS A 389 -11.91 -1.04 -23.18
C LYS A 389 -13.14 -0.80 -22.32
N GLY A 390 -14.16 -1.67 -22.44
CA GLY A 390 -15.38 -1.59 -21.64
C GLY A 390 -15.12 -1.83 -20.15
N ILE A 391 -14.37 -2.87 -19.83
CA ILE A 391 -14.01 -3.20 -18.44
C ILE A 391 -13.22 -2.04 -17.81
N TRP A 392 -12.22 -1.51 -18.51
CA TRP A 392 -11.42 -0.41 -18.01
C TRP A 392 -12.22 0.89 -17.86
N THR A 393 -13.13 1.16 -18.79
CA THR A 393 -14.03 2.33 -18.68
C THR A 393 -14.91 2.23 -17.43
N GLY A 394 -15.41 1.04 -17.10
CA GLY A 394 -16.12 0.79 -15.84
C GLY A 394 -15.25 1.07 -14.60
N MET A 395 -13.98 0.65 -14.64
CA MET A 395 -13.00 0.95 -13.60
C MET A 395 -12.80 2.46 -13.43
N ILE A 396 -12.62 3.19 -14.52
CA ILE A 396 -12.50 4.65 -14.51
C ILE A 396 -13.76 5.28 -13.92
N GLY A 397 -14.95 4.78 -14.28
CA GLY A 397 -16.22 5.26 -13.74
C GLY A 397 -16.32 5.15 -12.23
N GLY A 398 -15.94 4.01 -11.66
CA GLY A 398 -15.89 3.81 -10.21
C GLY A 398 -14.89 4.75 -9.52
N THR A 399 -13.66 4.84 -10.04
CA THR A 399 -12.62 5.72 -9.50
C THR A 399 -12.99 7.20 -9.65
N PHE A 400 -13.59 7.59 -10.76
CA PHE A 400 -14.07 8.96 -10.98
C PHE A 400 -15.15 9.34 -9.97
N MET A 401 -16.15 8.48 -9.79
CA MET A 401 -17.23 8.71 -8.82
C MET A 401 -16.66 8.86 -7.40
N GLN A 402 -15.75 7.99 -6.98
CA GLN A 402 -15.08 8.08 -5.69
C GLN A 402 -14.31 9.40 -5.55
N THR A 403 -13.54 9.77 -6.57
CA THR A 403 -12.75 11.01 -6.57
C THR A 403 -13.65 12.24 -6.42
N VAL A 404 -14.77 12.28 -7.13
CA VAL A 404 -15.75 13.39 -7.05
C VAL A 404 -16.35 13.47 -5.65
N ILE A 405 -16.75 12.34 -5.05
CA ILE A 405 -17.30 12.31 -3.70
C ILE A 405 -16.25 12.80 -2.68
N LEU A 406 -15.01 12.31 -2.77
CA LEU A 406 -13.95 12.72 -1.83
C LEU A 406 -13.58 14.21 -2.00
N LEU A 407 -13.53 14.72 -3.23
CA LEU A 407 -13.34 16.15 -3.49
C LEU A 407 -14.48 16.97 -2.86
N TRP A 408 -15.72 16.58 -3.11
CA TRP A 408 -16.90 17.29 -2.58
C TRP A 408 -16.88 17.31 -1.04
N VAL A 409 -16.60 16.17 -0.40
CA VAL A 409 -16.50 16.08 1.07
C VAL A 409 -15.36 16.98 1.56
N THR A 410 -14.18 16.90 0.95
CA THR A 410 -13.00 17.67 1.37
C THR A 410 -13.23 19.18 1.25
N PHE A 411 -13.87 19.65 0.17
CA PHE A 411 -14.19 21.08 0.00
C PHE A 411 -15.33 21.58 0.90
N ARG A 412 -16.22 20.68 1.36
CA ARG A 412 -17.32 21.00 2.28
C ARG A 412 -16.91 20.85 3.75
N THR A 413 -15.73 20.34 4.03
CA THR A 413 -15.27 20.07 5.38
C THR A 413 -15.07 21.35 6.17
N ASP A 414 -15.65 21.39 7.38
CA ASP A 414 -15.36 22.40 8.38
C ASP A 414 -14.09 22.00 9.15
N TRP A 415 -12.97 22.57 8.74
CA TRP A 415 -11.66 22.27 9.31
C TRP A 415 -11.54 22.59 10.81
N ASN A 416 -12.37 23.51 11.33
CA ASN A 416 -12.40 23.77 12.77
C ASN A 416 -12.98 22.57 13.54
N LYS A 417 -14.01 21.93 12.98
CA LYS A 417 -14.58 20.70 13.57
C LYS A 417 -13.58 19.54 13.50
N GLU A 418 -12.80 19.45 12.44
CA GLU A 418 -11.76 18.41 12.32
C GLU A 418 -10.63 18.61 13.33
N VAL A 419 -10.23 19.85 13.59
CA VAL A 419 -9.29 20.17 14.69
C VAL A 419 -9.86 19.72 16.03
N ALA A 420 -11.12 20.04 16.34
CA ALA A 420 -11.77 19.62 17.58
C ALA A 420 -11.86 18.08 17.69
N ALA A 421 -12.18 17.39 16.58
CA ALA A 421 -12.22 15.93 16.53
C ALA A 421 -10.83 15.30 16.75
N ALA A 422 -9.78 15.91 16.19
CA ALA A 422 -8.40 15.47 16.43
C ALA A 422 -7.99 15.61 17.92
N GLN A 423 -8.32 16.74 18.52
CA GLN A 423 -8.07 16.99 19.96
C GLN A 423 -8.83 16.00 20.84
N GLN A 424 -10.13 15.77 20.59
CA GLN A 424 -10.92 14.77 21.33
C GLN A 424 -10.34 13.36 21.18
N ARG A 425 -9.84 13.02 19.98
CA ARG A 425 -9.18 11.74 19.73
C ARG A 425 -7.92 11.62 20.57
N LEU A 426 -7.06 12.62 20.58
CA LEU A 426 -5.84 12.63 21.38
C LEU A 426 -6.13 12.57 22.88
N ASP A 427 -7.16 13.27 23.37
CA ASP A 427 -7.55 13.23 24.78
C ASP A 427 -8.10 11.85 25.19
N LYS A 428 -8.83 11.19 24.31
CA LYS A 428 -9.30 9.80 24.53
C LYS A 428 -8.13 8.82 24.69
N TRP A 429 -7.03 9.05 23.97
CA TRP A 429 -5.86 8.17 23.97
C TRP A 429 -4.80 8.56 25.00
N ASP A 430 -4.98 9.70 25.72
CA ASP A 430 -4.07 10.19 26.74
C ASP A 430 -4.39 9.53 28.11
N ASP A 431 -3.74 8.39 28.35
CA ASP A 431 -3.93 7.61 29.57
C ASP A 431 -3.47 8.34 30.85
N LYS A 432 -2.74 9.45 30.74
CA LYS A 432 -2.32 10.28 31.90
C LYS A 432 -3.47 10.99 32.58
N LYS A 433 -4.60 11.20 31.89
CA LYS A 433 -5.78 11.89 32.43
C LYS A 433 -6.77 10.96 33.16
N LYS A 434 -6.58 9.65 33.13
CA LYS A 434 -7.40 8.70 33.90
C LYS A 434 -6.78 8.53 35.29
N PRO A 435 -7.40 9.00 36.38
CA PRO A 435 -6.89 8.73 37.72
C PRO A 435 -6.92 7.22 37.95
N LEU A 436 -5.79 6.65 38.40
CA LEU A 436 -5.61 5.24 38.73
C LEU A 436 -6.55 4.72 39.82
N LEU A 437 -7.36 5.59 40.42
CA LEU A 437 -8.21 5.32 41.59
C LEU A 437 -9.72 5.48 41.34
N ALA A 438 -10.19 5.51 40.07
CA ALA A 438 -11.62 5.67 39.78
C ALA A 438 -12.44 4.37 39.82
N ASN A 439 -11.84 3.20 40.12
CA ASN A 439 -12.52 1.90 40.18
C ASN A 439 -12.54 1.25 41.57
N GLN A 440 -12.62 2.05 42.64
CA GLN A 440 -13.01 1.55 43.96
C GLN A 440 -14.12 2.44 44.51
N LYS A 441 -15.32 2.23 44.02
CA LYS A 441 -16.56 2.44 44.78
C LYS A 441 -17.67 1.56 44.20
#